data_27cd42420d927c456c9abe98358ea187
#
_entry.id   27cd42420d927c456c9abe98358ea187
#
_cell.length_a   1.000
_cell.length_b   1.000
_cell.length_c   1.000
_cell.angle_alpha   90.00
_cell.angle_beta   90.00
_cell.angle_gamma   90.00
#
_symmetry.space_group_name_H-M   'P 1'
#
loop_
_entity.id
_entity.type
_entity.pdbx_description
1 polymer ?
#
loop_
_entity_poly.entity_id
_entity_poly.type
_entity_poly.pdbx_seq_one_letter_code
_entity_poly.pdbx_strand_id
1 'polypeptide(L)'
;MKSRVQVNERNSPKEYCSWQEVEFLTRILANKIMSCRKKYDSILSITNGGIIPARLIARELDINYIQFIQIRNKKLFKEEMPLLNEDKKYLVIDEIYDTGNIFSQVHDAVKSFNCDFAFLISRYKEINSDRIIYVGKILNHNKWIVFPWE
;
A
#
# COMPACT_ATOMS: atom_id res chain seq x y z
N MET A 1 -21.75 0.75 -15.95
CA MET A 1 -20.81 0.22 -14.93
C MET A 1 -19.90 -0.80 -15.56
N LYS A 2 -18.61 -0.49 -15.73
CA LYS A 2 -17.67 -1.50 -16.23
C LYS A 2 -17.52 -2.57 -15.16
N SER A 3 -17.82 -3.83 -15.49
CA SER A 3 -17.57 -4.96 -14.60
C SER A 3 -16.07 -5.01 -14.28
N ARG A 4 -15.72 -5.01 -13.00
CA ARG A 4 -14.34 -5.18 -12.56
C ARG A 4 -13.94 -6.62 -12.87
N VAL A 5 -13.05 -6.81 -13.82
CA VAL A 5 -12.50 -8.14 -14.08
C VAL A 5 -11.55 -8.46 -12.93
N GLN A 6 -11.92 -9.43 -12.11
CA GLN A 6 -11.02 -9.93 -11.07
C GLN A 6 -9.87 -10.68 -11.75
N VAL A 7 -8.64 -10.28 -11.43
CA VAL A 7 -7.45 -10.99 -11.89
C VAL A 7 -7.35 -12.30 -11.12
N ASN A 8 -7.39 -13.41 -11.83
CA ASN A 8 -7.27 -14.74 -11.25
C ASN A 8 -5.82 -15.22 -11.40
N GLU A 9 -5.14 -15.41 -10.28
CA GLU A 9 -3.73 -15.84 -10.23
C GLU A 9 -3.46 -17.10 -11.07
N ARG A 10 -4.39 -18.05 -11.06
CA ARG A 10 -4.20 -19.35 -11.75
C ARG A 10 -4.27 -19.25 -13.26
N ASN A 11 -5.06 -18.30 -13.79
CA ASN A 11 -5.40 -18.22 -15.22
C ASN A 11 -4.86 -16.97 -15.92
N SER A 12 -4.30 -16.01 -15.18
CA SER A 12 -3.79 -14.77 -15.74
C SER A 12 -2.32 -14.89 -16.14
N PRO A 13 -1.91 -14.27 -17.27
CA PRO A 13 -0.48 -14.10 -17.55
C PRO A 13 0.19 -13.40 -16.38
N LYS A 14 1.44 -13.79 -16.10
CA LYS A 14 2.24 -13.22 -15.02
C LYS A 14 3.20 -12.17 -15.54
N GLU A 15 3.40 -11.13 -14.75
CA GLU A 15 4.48 -10.15 -14.93
C GLU A 15 5.32 -10.14 -13.67
N TYR A 16 6.61 -10.35 -13.83
CA TYR A 16 7.54 -10.40 -12.69
C TYR A 16 8.14 -9.03 -12.45
N CYS A 17 7.92 -8.51 -11.25
CA CYS A 17 8.53 -7.28 -10.79
C CYS A 17 9.91 -7.61 -10.21
N SER A 18 10.96 -6.96 -10.71
CA SER A 18 12.33 -7.15 -10.23
C SER A 18 12.62 -6.35 -8.96
N TRP A 19 13.67 -6.73 -8.23
CA TRP A 19 14.17 -5.92 -7.10
C TRP A 19 14.55 -4.51 -7.54
N GLN A 20 15.13 -4.35 -8.73
CA GLN A 20 15.46 -3.04 -9.27
C GLN A 20 14.21 -2.17 -9.48
N GLU A 21 13.15 -2.77 -10.00
CA GLU A 21 11.88 -2.06 -10.16
C GLU A 21 11.27 -1.68 -8.81
N VAL A 22 11.32 -2.56 -7.82
CA VAL A 22 10.86 -2.25 -6.45
C VAL A 22 11.63 -1.07 -5.88
N GLU A 23 12.96 -1.04 -6.00
CA GLU A 23 13.76 0.09 -5.53
C GLU A 23 13.41 1.39 -6.26
N PHE A 24 13.23 1.31 -7.56
CA PHE A 24 12.86 2.47 -8.38
C PHE A 24 11.49 3.03 -7.96
N LEU A 25 10.49 2.16 -7.80
CA LEU A 25 9.15 2.56 -7.36
C LEU A 25 9.16 3.13 -5.95
N THR A 26 9.98 2.58 -5.07
CA THR A 26 10.17 3.09 -3.70
C THR A 26 10.68 4.53 -3.72
N ARG A 27 11.67 4.82 -4.57
CA ARG A 27 12.21 6.18 -4.70
C ARG A 27 11.19 7.15 -5.27
N ILE A 28 10.40 6.73 -6.27
CA ILE A 28 9.31 7.54 -6.81
C ILE A 28 8.32 7.89 -5.71
N LEU A 29 7.88 6.90 -4.93
CA LEU A 29 6.96 7.13 -3.81
C LEU A 29 7.54 8.06 -2.77
N ALA A 30 8.78 7.81 -2.33
CA ALA A 30 9.44 8.65 -1.34
C ALA A 30 9.54 10.10 -1.81
N ASN A 31 9.88 10.34 -3.07
CA ASN A 31 9.94 11.67 -3.64
C ASN A 31 8.56 12.35 -3.66
N LYS A 32 7.51 11.63 -4.03
CA LYS A 32 6.14 12.16 -4.00
C LYS A 32 5.73 12.55 -2.58
N ILE A 33 6.00 11.70 -1.60
CA ILE A 33 5.67 11.94 -0.20
C ILE A 33 6.43 13.16 0.33
N MET A 34 7.72 13.25 0.09
CA MET A 34 8.54 14.39 0.49
C MET A 34 8.09 15.70 -0.16
N SER A 35 7.65 15.65 -1.42
CA SER A 35 7.15 16.81 -2.15
C SER A 35 5.86 17.36 -1.57
N CYS A 36 5.04 16.53 -0.96
CA CYS A 36 3.82 16.95 -0.25
C CYS A 36 4.10 17.66 1.07
N ARG A 37 5.35 17.65 1.56
CA ARG A 37 5.77 18.25 2.84
C ARG A 37 5.01 17.76 4.07
N LYS A 38 4.29 16.64 3.94
CA LYS A 38 3.68 15.95 5.08
C LYS A 38 4.73 15.05 5.74
N LYS A 39 4.79 15.12 7.07
CA LYS A 39 5.64 14.24 7.88
C LYS A 39 4.77 13.20 8.56
N TYR A 40 5.22 11.96 8.55
CA TYR A 40 4.54 10.85 9.19
C TYR A 40 5.37 10.34 10.37
N ASP A 41 4.67 10.05 11.46
CA ASP A 41 5.32 9.59 12.70
C ASP A 41 5.63 8.10 12.67
N SER A 42 4.78 7.34 11.98
CA SER A 42 4.89 5.89 11.91
C SER A 42 4.34 5.36 10.59
N ILE A 43 4.85 4.21 10.20
CA ILE A 43 4.33 3.44 9.06
C ILE A 43 3.45 2.32 9.59
N LEU A 44 2.32 2.12 8.91
CA LEU A 44 1.46 0.95 9.09
C LEU A 44 1.60 0.07 7.86
N SER A 45 2.24 -1.08 8.02
CA SER A 45 2.46 -2.03 6.94
C SER A 45 1.32 -3.03 6.87
N ILE A 46 0.68 -3.13 5.71
CA ILE A 46 -0.32 -4.18 5.47
C ILE A 46 0.41 -5.48 5.17
N THR A 47 0.20 -6.50 6.02
CA THR A 47 0.89 -7.78 5.87
C THR A 47 0.18 -8.67 4.83
N ASN A 48 0.89 -9.58 4.16
CA ASN A 48 2.36 -9.68 4.21
C ASN A 48 3.03 -8.83 3.12
N GLY A 49 2.31 -8.47 2.06
CA GLY A 49 2.86 -7.85 0.86
C GLY A 49 3.50 -6.49 1.08
N GLY A 50 3.01 -5.74 2.06
CA GLY A 50 3.53 -4.41 2.37
C GLY A 50 4.78 -4.38 3.25
N ILE A 51 5.25 -5.52 3.77
CA ILE A 51 6.37 -5.55 4.73
C ILE A 51 7.65 -4.99 4.13
N ILE A 52 8.05 -5.48 2.97
CA ILE A 52 9.28 -5.02 2.32
C ILE A 52 9.14 -3.59 1.80
N PRO A 53 8.07 -3.21 1.08
CA PRO A 53 7.86 -1.82 0.72
C PRO A 53 7.89 -0.87 1.91
N ALA A 54 7.26 -1.23 3.01
CA ALA A 54 7.25 -0.42 4.23
C ALA A 54 8.65 -0.16 4.77
N ARG A 55 9.49 -1.19 4.83
CA ARG A 55 10.88 -1.05 5.29
C ARG A 55 11.69 -0.13 4.38
N LEU A 56 11.55 -0.29 3.07
CA LEU A 56 12.29 0.53 2.10
C LEU A 56 11.85 2.00 2.15
N ILE A 57 10.55 2.25 2.23
CA ILE A 57 10.00 3.61 2.32
C ILE A 57 10.38 4.24 3.67
N ALA A 58 10.32 3.50 4.76
CA ALA A 58 10.74 3.97 6.08
C ALA A 58 12.18 4.47 6.06
N ARG A 59 13.07 3.73 5.41
CA ARG A 59 14.48 4.13 5.25
C ARG A 59 14.62 5.43 4.47
N GLU A 60 13.93 5.55 3.35
CA GLU A 60 13.98 6.77 2.52
C GLU A 60 13.42 8.00 3.24
N LEU A 61 12.40 7.84 4.06
CA LEU A 61 11.75 8.92 4.80
C LEU A 61 12.31 9.16 6.21
N ASP A 62 13.28 8.35 6.62
CA ASP A 62 13.85 8.37 7.98
C ASP A 62 12.78 8.20 9.08
N ILE A 63 11.89 7.23 8.87
CA ILE A 63 10.87 6.85 9.86
C ILE A 63 11.31 5.58 10.57
N ASN A 64 11.35 5.63 11.91
CA ASN A 64 11.88 4.53 12.72
C ASN A 64 10.82 3.57 13.24
N TYR A 65 9.54 3.93 13.13
CA TYR A 65 8.44 3.11 13.66
C TYR A 65 7.63 2.48 12.55
N ILE A 66 7.57 1.15 12.59
CA ILE A 66 6.71 0.36 11.69
C ILE A 66 5.82 -0.52 12.56
N GLN A 67 4.51 -0.40 12.36
CA GLN A 67 3.51 -1.27 12.97
C GLN A 67 2.80 -2.05 11.86
N PHE A 68 2.14 -3.14 12.19
CA PHE A 68 1.58 -4.05 11.19
C PHE A 68 0.06 -4.12 11.27
N ILE A 69 -0.58 -4.08 10.11
CA ILE A 69 -2.01 -4.35 9.95
C ILE A 69 -2.15 -5.77 9.39
N GLN A 70 -2.76 -6.65 10.15
CA GLN A 70 -2.87 -8.06 9.80
C GLN A 70 -4.01 -8.32 8.84
N ILE A 71 -3.66 -8.72 7.63
CA ILE A 71 -4.59 -9.20 6.61
C ILE A 71 -4.27 -10.67 6.35
N ARG A 72 -5.27 -11.53 6.49
CA ARG A 72 -5.15 -12.97 6.18
C ARG A 72 -6.38 -13.40 5.39
N ASN A 73 -6.18 -14.14 4.31
CA ASN A 73 -7.27 -14.58 3.43
C ASN A 73 -8.17 -13.40 2.99
N LYS A 74 -7.54 -12.27 2.61
CA LYS A 74 -8.21 -11.05 2.15
C LYS A 74 -9.12 -10.39 3.20
N LYS A 75 -8.92 -10.71 4.49
CA LYS A 75 -9.70 -10.15 5.60
C LYS A 75 -8.81 -9.50 6.64
N LEU A 76 -9.26 -8.34 7.11
CA LEU A 76 -8.63 -7.62 8.21
C LEU A 76 -8.96 -8.30 9.55
N PHE A 77 -7.93 -8.51 10.36
CA PHE A 77 -8.07 -8.99 11.74
C PHE A 77 -8.13 -7.79 12.68
N LYS A 78 -9.34 -7.33 12.97
CA LYS A 78 -9.57 -6.12 13.80
C LYS A 78 -9.00 -6.25 15.20
N GLU A 79 -9.01 -7.46 15.78
CA GLU A 79 -8.49 -7.73 17.12
C GLU A 79 -6.96 -7.57 17.19
N GLU A 80 -6.29 -7.65 16.07
CA GLU A 80 -4.84 -7.52 15.98
C GLU A 80 -4.38 -6.15 15.45
N MET A 81 -5.29 -5.19 15.36
CA MET A 81 -4.94 -3.83 14.98
C MET A 81 -3.99 -3.19 16.00
N PRO A 82 -2.95 -2.48 15.52
CA PRO A 82 -2.08 -1.75 16.44
C PRO A 82 -2.84 -0.64 17.15
N LEU A 83 -2.39 -0.29 18.36
CA LEU A 83 -2.89 0.90 19.04
C LEU A 83 -2.43 2.15 18.31
N LEU A 84 -3.38 2.95 17.86
CA LEU A 84 -3.12 4.19 17.16
C LEU A 84 -3.43 5.39 18.07
N ASN A 85 -2.69 6.48 17.86
CA ASN A 85 -2.82 7.71 18.60
C ASN A 85 -3.38 8.81 17.69
N GLU A 86 -4.41 9.51 18.14
CA GLU A 86 -5.05 10.58 17.36
C GLU A 86 -4.12 11.78 17.11
N ASP A 87 -3.07 11.97 17.94
CA ASP A 87 -2.11 13.04 17.79
C ASP A 87 -1.01 12.73 16.79
N LYS A 88 -0.96 11.51 16.26
CA LYS A 88 0.09 11.09 15.33
C LYS A 88 -0.43 10.96 13.92
N LYS A 89 0.51 11.05 12.97
CA LYS A 89 0.24 10.88 11.53
C LYS A 89 0.87 9.59 11.05
N TYR A 90 0.07 8.79 10.35
CA TYR A 90 0.45 7.45 9.88
C TYR A 90 0.45 7.38 8.36
N LEU A 91 1.40 6.64 7.82
CA LEU A 91 1.43 6.29 6.41
C LEU A 91 1.20 4.78 6.28
N VAL A 92 0.07 4.40 5.71
CA VAL A 92 -0.28 2.99 5.46
C VAL A 92 0.32 2.56 4.14
N ILE A 93 1.05 1.45 4.13
CA ILE A 93 1.78 0.97 2.96
C ILE A 93 1.37 -0.46 2.60
N ASP A 94 1.10 -0.69 1.33
CA ASP A 94 0.93 -2.01 0.73
C ASP A 94 1.65 -2.07 -0.63
N GLU A 95 1.88 -3.28 -1.16
CA GLU A 95 2.54 -3.43 -2.45
C GLU A 95 1.66 -3.00 -3.62
N ILE A 96 0.37 -3.35 -3.57
CA ILE A 96 -0.54 -3.11 -4.70
C ILE A 96 -1.94 -2.71 -4.23
N TYR A 97 -2.52 -1.73 -4.92
CA TYR A 97 -3.96 -1.48 -4.91
C TYR A 97 -4.57 -2.25 -6.08
N ASP A 98 -5.21 -3.38 -5.77
CA ASP A 98 -5.76 -4.28 -6.79
C ASP A 98 -7.25 -4.04 -7.01
N THR A 99 -8.13 -4.67 -6.23
CA THR A 99 -9.59 -4.48 -6.34
C THR A 99 -10.12 -3.33 -5.49
N GLY A 100 -9.35 -2.91 -4.50
CA GLY A 100 -9.76 -1.96 -3.47
C GLY A 100 -10.42 -2.61 -2.25
N ASN A 101 -10.56 -3.93 -2.24
CA ASN A 101 -11.18 -4.64 -1.11
C ASN A 101 -10.38 -4.48 0.19
N ILE A 102 -9.07 -4.70 0.15
CA ILE A 102 -8.19 -4.54 1.31
C ILE A 102 -8.13 -3.07 1.73
N PHE A 103 -7.96 -2.17 0.77
CA PHE A 103 -7.97 -0.73 1.04
C PHE A 103 -9.25 -0.31 1.77
N SER A 104 -10.40 -0.75 1.30
CA SER A 104 -11.69 -0.40 1.91
C SER A 104 -11.79 -0.86 3.36
N GLN A 105 -11.36 -2.07 3.66
CA GLN A 105 -11.35 -2.61 5.03
C GLN A 105 -10.42 -1.82 5.95
N VAL A 106 -9.22 -1.53 5.49
CA VAL A 106 -8.21 -0.78 6.27
C VAL A 106 -8.65 0.67 6.44
N HIS A 107 -9.12 1.31 5.38
CA HIS A 107 -9.62 2.68 5.42
C HIS A 107 -10.73 2.83 6.48
N ASP A 108 -11.66 1.91 6.50
CA ASP A 108 -12.73 1.91 7.50
C ASP A 108 -12.19 1.74 8.93
N ALA A 109 -11.22 0.85 9.11
CA ALA A 109 -10.64 0.58 10.43
C ALA A 109 -9.83 1.76 10.98
N VAL A 110 -9.23 2.60 10.11
CA VAL A 110 -8.38 3.73 10.53
C VAL A 110 -9.05 5.10 10.32
N LYS A 111 -10.34 5.13 10.02
CA LYS A 111 -11.05 6.37 9.67
C LYS A 111 -11.01 7.46 10.73
N SER A 112 -10.87 7.09 12.01
CA SER A 112 -10.80 8.03 13.13
C SER A 112 -9.39 8.59 13.38
N PHE A 113 -8.41 8.12 12.62
CA PHE A 113 -7.01 8.50 12.77
C PHE A 113 -6.49 9.23 11.54
N ASN A 114 -5.39 9.94 11.70
CA ASN A 114 -4.76 10.66 10.61
C ASN A 114 -3.85 9.72 9.81
N CYS A 115 -4.41 9.08 8.80
CA CYS A 115 -3.73 8.11 7.96
C CYS A 115 -3.82 8.51 6.48
N ASP A 116 -2.70 8.44 5.78
CA ASP A 116 -2.62 8.47 4.33
C ASP A 116 -2.08 7.12 3.83
N PHE A 117 -2.13 6.88 2.54
CA PHE A 117 -1.84 5.57 1.94
C PHE A 117 -0.79 5.68 0.84
N ALA A 118 0.05 4.66 0.72
CA ALA A 118 1.02 4.52 -0.35
C ALA A 118 1.05 3.09 -0.88
N PHE A 119 1.02 2.97 -2.20
CA PHE A 119 1.10 1.70 -2.92
C PHE A 119 2.23 1.76 -3.94
N LEU A 120 3.03 0.70 -4.06
CA LEU A 120 4.01 0.63 -5.13
C LEU A 120 3.32 0.67 -6.49
N ILE A 121 2.23 -0.07 -6.61
CA ILE A 121 1.50 -0.28 -7.86
C ILE A 121 0.01 -0.13 -7.62
N SER A 122 -0.70 0.47 -8.59
CA SER A 122 -2.16 0.50 -8.63
C SER A 122 -2.67 0.02 -9.99
N ARG A 123 -3.78 -0.69 -9.99
CA ARG A 123 -4.50 -1.05 -11.22
C ARG A 123 -5.39 0.09 -11.71
N TYR A 124 -5.57 1.13 -10.94
CA TYR A 124 -6.48 2.24 -11.24
C TYR A 124 -5.74 3.55 -11.28
N LYS A 125 -6.07 4.37 -12.28
CA LYS A 125 -5.52 5.72 -12.43
C LYS A 125 -5.99 6.64 -11.32
N GLU A 126 -7.25 6.49 -10.91
CA GLU A 126 -7.85 7.31 -9.87
C GLU A 126 -8.44 6.43 -8.77
N ILE A 127 -8.16 6.80 -7.54
CA ILE A 127 -8.71 6.17 -6.34
C ILE A 127 -9.49 7.25 -5.59
N ASN A 128 -10.80 7.06 -5.48
CA ASN A 128 -11.65 7.96 -4.69
C ASN A 128 -11.40 7.74 -3.21
N SER A 129 -10.92 8.78 -2.54
CA SER A 129 -10.67 8.76 -1.11
C SER A 129 -10.63 10.18 -0.55
N ASP A 130 -11.04 10.32 0.72
CA ASP A 130 -10.83 11.52 1.52
C ASP A 130 -9.39 11.64 2.04
N ARG A 131 -8.57 10.61 1.80
CA ARG A 131 -7.17 10.53 2.22
C ARG A 131 -6.25 10.75 1.03
N ILE A 132 -5.00 11.15 1.30
CA ILE A 132 -3.97 11.20 0.26
C ILE A 132 -3.56 9.78 -0.07
N ILE A 133 -3.53 9.46 -1.37
CA ILE A 133 -3.09 8.17 -1.88
C ILE A 133 -1.89 8.41 -2.79
N TYR A 134 -0.74 7.91 -2.38
CA TYR A 134 0.48 7.94 -3.19
C TYR A 134 0.61 6.63 -3.97
N VAL A 135 0.92 6.71 -5.25
CA VAL A 135 1.10 5.53 -6.12
C VAL A 135 2.41 5.66 -6.89
N GLY A 136 3.18 4.59 -6.92
CA GLY A 136 4.44 4.55 -7.66
C GLY A 136 4.23 4.34 -9.15
N LYS A 137 3.40 3.38 -9.53
CA LYS A 137 3.12 3.02 -10.93
C LYS A 137 1.67 2.63 -11.11
N ILE A 138 1.08 3.06 -12.22
CA ILE A 138 -0.26 2.65 -12.63
C ILE A 138 -0.13 1.61 -13.74
N LEU A 139 -0.78 0.45 -13.56
CA LEU A 139 -0.82 -0.60 -14.58
C LEU A 139 -1.88 -0.28 -15.64
N ASN A 140 -1.56 -0.66 -16.88
CA ASN A 140 -2.47 -0.56 -18.01
C ASN A 140 -2.90 -1.94 -18.57
N HIS A 141 -2.76 -3.00 -17.75
CA HIS A 141 -3.05 -4.38 -18.12
C HIS A 141 -3.60 -5.17 -16.94
N ASN A 142 -4.07 -6.39 -17.19
CA ASN A 142 -4.64 -7.29 -16.19
C ASN A 142 -3.72 -8.44 -15.79
N LYS A 143 -2.43 -8.36 -16.10
CA LYS A 143 -1.47 -9.40 -15.72
C LYS A 143 -1.35 -9.50 -14.22
N TRP A 144 -1.15 -10.71 -13.73
CA TRP A 144 -0.83 -10.94 -12.33
C TRP A 144 0.59 -10.51 -12.03
N ILE A 145 0.76 -9.63 -11.08
CA ILE A 145 2.10 -9.14 -10.69
C ILE A 145 2.68 -10.08 -9.65
N VAL A 146 3.88 -10.59 -9.95
CA VAL A 146 4.66 -11.40 -9.00
C VAL A 146 5.81 -10.54 -8.49
N PHE A 147 5.76 -10.23 -7.21
CA PHE A 147 6.82 -9.45 -6.56
C PHE A 147 8.02 -10.34 -6.22
N PRO A 148 9.24 -9.77 -6.08
CA PRO A 148 10.43 -10.59 -5.92
C PRO A 148 10.52 -11.33 -4.57
N TRP A 149 9.72 -10.97 -3.60
CA TRP A 149 9.63 -11.66 -2.29
C TRP A 149 8.57 -12.77 -2.25
N GLU A 150 7.85 -12.98 -3.31
CA GLU A 150 6.86 -14.06 -3.41
C GLU A 150 7.45 -15.41 -3.79
#